data_603377466fc87fc6adf41f59ef4c4580
#
_entry.id   603377466fc87fc6adf41f59ef4c4580
#
_cell.length_a   1.000
_cell.length_b   1.000
_cell.length_c   1.000
_cell.angle_alpha   90.00
_cell.angle_beta   90.00
_cell.angle_gamma   90.00
#
_symmetry.space_group_name_H-M   'P 1'
#
loop_
_entity.id
_entity.type
_entity.pdbx_description
1 polymer ?
#
loop_
_entity_poly.entity_id
_entity_poly.type
_entity_poly.pdbx_seq_one_letter_code
_entity_poly.pdbx_strand_id
1 'polypeptide(L)'
;MRFSTSVLGFQQADDGTVNGVVTESGVIPAAKVILASGGFGASQELLTQYIPAVADVHFPGHQGSTGDGIGMGLSAGAALENMASFQPYPAHIGPGMRSVSPEVIMGGGIMVDPQGKRFVDETRYPGGLSNGILQLPDKQAYEILDQRLYELLPHYLEEFLTEGLLHRAQTPRDLAGKLGIDAEGLEQTVEEYNGLAGAGQDRFGRTPPEPFKAPYYGIRVKAPLYHTQGGLKVNTDGQVLRPDGSIIPNLYAGGGVATGVSGAGTEGYLPGNGQLASLGLGMLAAEHAAASLMT
;
A
#
# COMPACT_ATOMS: atom_id res chain seq x y z
N MET A 1 -6.28 -1.40 -30.93
CA MET A 1 -5.83 -2.06 -29.69
C MET A 1 -5.38 -3.46 -30.02
N ARG A 2 -4.25 -3.92 -29.47
CA ARG A 2 -3.74 -5.30 -29.61
C ARG A 2 -3.77 -5.94 -28.24
N PHE A 3 -4.42 -7.08 -28.13
CA PHE A 3 -4.46 -7.90 -26.92
C PHE A 3 -3.49 -9.08 -27.05
N SER A 4 -3.14 -9.71 -25.95
CA SER A 4 -2.25 -10.87 -25.91
C SER A 4 -0.95 -10.65 -26.70
N THR A 5 -0.39 -9.43 -26.56
CA THR A 5 0.83 -9.01 -27.25
C THR A 5 1.81 -8.50 -26.21
N SER A 6 2.73 -9.36 -25.77
CA SER A 6 3.77 -9.01 -24.82
C SER A 6 4.80 -8.11 -25.47
N VAL A 7 5.13 -7.00 -24.81
CA VAL A 7 6.26 -6.15 -25.16
C VAL A 7 7.49 -6.66 -24.43
N LEU A 8 8.57 -6.93 -25.19
CA LEU A 8 9.82 -7.50 -24.68
C LEU A 8 10.92 -6.44 -24.48
N GLY A 9 10.74 -5.24 -25.05
CA GLY A 9 11.71 -4.16 -24.97
C GLY A 9 11.40 -3.02 -25.95
N PHE A 10 12.35 -2.10 -26.09
CA PHE A 10 12.24 -0.99 -27.04
C PHE A 10 13.13 -1.20 -28.25
N GLN A 11 12.66 -0.73 -29.39
CA GLN A 11 13.52 -0.43 -30.52
C GLN A 11 14.09 0.98 -30.30
N GLN A 12 15.41 1.10 -30.37
CA GLN A 12 16.11 2.38 -30.21
C GLN A 12 17.01 2.64 -31.45
N ALA A 13 17.12 3.92 -31.81
CA ALA A 13 18.13 4.39 -32.74
C ALA A 13 19.50 4.51 -32.04
N ASP A 14 20.56 4.75 -32.80
CA ASP A 14 21.93 4.85 -32.30
C ASP A 14 22.13 5.98 -31.29
N ASP A 15 21.30 7.04 -31.33
CA ASP A 15 21.28 8.14 -30.39
C ASP A 15 20.47 7.84 -29.11
N GLY A 16 19.93 6.63 -29.00
CA GLY A 16 19.11 6.20 -27.87
C GLY A 16 17.64 6.63 -27.95
N THR A 17 17.19 7.20 -29.07
CA THR A 17 15.79 7.57 -29.28
C THR A 17 14.92 6.32 -29.40
N VAL A 18 13.87 6.22 -28.61
CA VAL A 18 12.87 5.15 -28.73
C VAL A 18 11.99 5.40 -29.93
N ASN A 19 11.92 4.43 -30.86
CA ASN A 19 11.18 4.52 -32.11
C ASN A 19 10.24 3.32 -32.34
N GLY A 20 10.06 2.48 -31.34
CA GLY A 20 9.15 1.34 -31.38
C GLY A 20 9.26 0.43 -30.18
N VAL A 21 8.41 -0.59 -30.15
CA VAL A 21 8.44 -1.66 -29.16
C VAL A 21 8.67 -3.00 -29.83
N VAL A 22 9.44 -3.86 -29.18
CA VAL A 22 9.76 -5.22 -29.66
C VAL A 22 8.75 -6.18 -29.05
N THR A 23 8.20 -7.07 -29.87
CA THR A 23 7.27 -8.13 -29.45
C THR A 23 7.74 -9.48 -30.05
N GLU A 24 7.15 -10.59 -29.61
CA GLU A 24 7.42 -11.91 -30.21
C GLU A 24 7.13 -11.95 -31.72
N SER A 25 6.18 -11.16 -32.20
CA SER A 25 5.80 -11.09 -33.60
C SER A 25 6.59 -10.05 -34.40
N GLY A 26 7.58 -9.41 -33.80
CA GLY A 26 8.43 -8.40 -34.44
C GLY A 26 8.25 -7.01 -33.83
N VAL A 27 8.78 -6.01 -34.49
CA VAL A 27 8.75 -4.62 -34.05
C VAL A 27 7.43 -3.94 -34.43
N ILE A 28 6.88 -3.20 -33.47
CA ILE A 28 5.78 -2.26 -33.71
C ILE A 28 6.38 -0.85 -33.69
N PRO A 29 6.51 -0.16 -34.84
CA PRO A 29 7.02 1.21 -34.84
C PRO A 29 6.09 2.16 -34.09
N ALA A 30 6.68 3.10 -33.35
CA ALA A 30 5.94 4.11 -32.59
C ALA A 30 6.77 5.40 -32.52
N ALA A 31 6.16 6.53 -32.81
CA ALA A 31 6.78 7.84 -32.64
C ALA A 31 6.96 8.22 -31.18
N LYS A 32 6.08 7.75 -30.30
CA LYS A 32 6.12 7.94 -28.84
C LYS A 32 5.67 6.66 -28.15
N VAL A 33 6.27 6.35 -26.99
CA VAL A 33 5.91 5.20 -26.16
C VAL A 33 5.60 5.72 -24.75
N ILE A 34 4.43 5.38 -24.22
CA ILE A 34 4.03 5.68 -22.86
C ILE A 34 3.90 4.37 -22.10
N LEU A 35 4.71 4.17 -21.08
CA LEU A 35 4.63 3.02 -20.17
C LEU A 35 3.52 3.25 -19.15
N ALA A 36 2.63 2.27 -19.02
CA ALA A 36 1.55 2.23 -18.03
C ALA A 36 1.36 0.80 -17.49
N SER A 37 2.45 0.07 -17.29
CA SER A 37 2.48 -1.37 -17.01
C SER A 37 2.30 -1.73 -15.53
N GLY A 38 2.00 -0.77 -14.66
CA GLY A 38 1.92 -0.98 -13.21
C GLY A 38 3.30 -1.04 -12.54
N GLY A 39 3.30 -1.32 -11.23
CA GLY A 39 4.51 -1.42 -10.42
C GLY A 39 5.09 -2.84 -10.37
N PHE A 40 5.76 -3.17 -9.25
CA PHE A 40 6.44 -4.46 -9.07
C PHE A 40 5.98 -5.25 -7.83
N GLY A 41 4.76 -4.98 -7.33
CA GLY A 41 4.25 -5.63 -6.11
C GLY A 41 4.07 -7.14 -6.20
N ALA A 42 4.01 -7.72 -7.40
CA ALA A 42 3.95 -9.15 -7.64
C ALA A 42 5.34 -9.78 -7.95
N SER A 43 6.42 -8.99 -7.99
CA SER A 43 7.78 -9.49 -8.24
C SER A 43 8.50 -9.78 -6.93
N GLN A 44 8.59 -11.05 -6.55
CA GLN A 44 9.36 -11.48 -5.37
C GLN A 44 10.82 -11.03 -5.42
N GLU A 45 11.42 -11.05 -6.61
CA GLU A 45 12.81 -10.63 -6.83
C GLU A 45 12.99 -9.15 -6.52
N LEU A 46 12.18 -8.27 -7.13
CA LEU A 46 12.28 -6.82 -6.93
C LEU A 46 11.88 -6.40 -5.52
N LEU A 47 10.90 -7.07 -4.90
CA LEU A 47 10.55 -6.83 -3.51
C LEU A 47 11.71 -7.20 -2.58
N THR A 48 12.34 -8.35 -2.78
CA THR A 48 13.51 -8.76 -1.98
C THR A 48 14.66 -7.78 -2.14
N GLN A 49 14.88 -7.28 -3.36
CA GLN A 49 15.96 -6.35 -3.65
C GLN A 49 15.72 -4.94 -3.05
N TYR A 50 14.50 -4.40 -3.20
CA TYR A 50 14.24 -2.99 -2.90
C TYR A 50 13.42 -2.78 -1.63
N ILE A 51 12.55 -3.74 -1.25
CA ILE A 51 11.63 -3.60 -0.12
C ILE A 51 11.59 -4.92 0.69
N PRO A 52 12.71 -5.40 1.24
CA PRO A 52 12.78 -6.71 1.90
C PRO A 52 11.79 -6.85 3.08
N ALA A 53 11.41 -5.74 3.72
CA ALA A 53 10.46 -5.76 4.83
C ALA A 53 9.07 -6.32 4.46
N VAL A 54 8.70 -6.28 3.17
CA VAL A 54 7.41 -6.75 2.67
C VAL A 54 7.51 -7.85 1.61
N ALA A 55 8.70 -8.39 1.40
CA ALA A 55 8.90 -9.43 0.39
C ALA A 55 8.10 -10.71 0.67
N ASP A 56 7.81 -11.00 1.94
CA ASP A 56 7.05 -12.17 2.39
C ASP A 56 5.59 -11.87 2.77
N VAL A 57 5.11 -10.63 2.57
CA VAL A 57 3.70 -10.33 2.84
C VAL A 57 2.83 -10.50 1.60
N HIS A 58 1.54 -10.72 1.84
CA HIS A 58 0.56 -10.84 0.77
C HIS A 58 0.47 -9.56 -0.06
N PHE A 59 0.45 -9.71 -1.39
CA PHE A 59 0.13 -8.64 -2.34
C PHE A 59 -1.25 -8.92 -2.96
N PRO A 60 -2.31 -8.21 -2.53
CA PRO A 60 -3.66 -8.42 -3.04
C PRO A 60 -3.92 -7.73 -4.38
N GLY A 61 -2.91 -7.05 -4.95
CA GLY A 61 -3.00 -6.36 -6.23
C GLY A 61 -2.94 -7.28 -7.44
N HIS A 62 -2.87 -6.68 -8.63
CA HIS A 62 -2.82 -7.42 -9.88
C HIS A 62 -1.51 -8.20 -10.03
N GLN A 63 -1.61 -9.51 -10.30
CA GLN A 63 -0.44 -10.40 -10.37
C GLN A 63 0.48 -10.12 -11.59
N GLY A 64 0.04 -9.36 -12.55
CA GLY A 64 0.86 -8.81 -13.64
C GLY A 64 1.68 -7.56 -13.27
N SER A 65 1.64 -7.10 -12.01
CA SER A 65 2.52 -6.02 -11.53
C SER A 65 3.91 -6.55 -11.21
N THR A 66 4.59 -7.05 -12.21
CA THR A 66 5.87 -7.79 -12.15
C THR A 66 7.10 -6.90 -12.35
N GLY A 67 6.90 -5.60 -12.66
CA GLY A 67 7.99 -4.67 -12.88
C GLY A 67 8.57 -4.69 -14.30
N ASP A 68 7.92 -5.32 -15.26
CA ASP A 68 8.44 -5.46 -16.63
C ASP A 68 8.77 -4.12 -17.27
N GLY A 69 7.89 -3.11 -17.12
CA GLY A 69 8.14 -1.76 -17.64
C GLY A 69 9.33 -1.08 -16.99
N ILE A 70 9.58 -1.36 -15.70
CA ILE A 70 10.77 -0.87 -14.97
C ILE A 70 12.03 -1.51 -15.56
N GLY A 71 12.01 -2.83 -15.77
CA GLY A 71 13.11 -3.57 -16.39
C GLY A 71 13.42 -3.09 -17.81
N MET A 72 12.39 -2.86 -18.63
CA MET A 72 12.54 -2.30 -19.98
C MET A 72 13.13 -0.88 -19.93
N GLY A 73 12.65 -0.02 -19.02
CA GLY A 73 13.19 1.33 -18.84
C GLY A 73 14.67 1.31 -18.44
N LEU A 74 15.05 0.45 -17.50
CA LEU A 74 16.45 0.24 -17.10
C LEU A 74 17.32 -0.18 -18.29
N SER A 75 16.84 -1.11 -19.12
CA SER A 75 17.56 -1.55 -20.32
C SER A 75 17.75 -0.42 -21.34
N ALA A 76 16.88 0.59 -21.32
CA ALA A 76 17.01 1.80 -22.14
C ALA A 76 17.88 2.90 -21.49
N GLY A 77 18.43 2.65 -20.31
CA GLY A 77 19.29 3.58 -19.58
C GLY A 77 18.53 4.52 -18.64
N ALA A 78 17.30 4.20 -18.22
CA ALA A 78 16.53 5.02 -17.31
C ALA A 78 17.10 5.00 -15.88
N ALA A 79 16.91 6.10 -15.14
CA ALA A 79 17.11 6.16 -13.70
C ALA A 79 15.89 5.61 -12.96
N LEU A 80 16.15 5.03 -11.78
CA LEU A 80 15.12 4.67 -10.80
C LEU A 80 15.07 5.69 -9.67
N GLU A 81 13.91 5.84 -9.06
CA GLU A 81 13.73 6.71 -7.92
C GLU A 81 12.76 6.09 -6.91
N ASN A 82 13.01 6.30 -5.61
CA ASN A 82 12.17 5.88 -4.50
C ASN A 82 11.81 4.36 -4.48
N MET A 83 12.68 3.49 -4.98
CA MET A 83 12.38 2.05 -5.10
C MET A 83 12.05 1.35 -3.78
N ALA A 84 12.52 1.88 -2.65
CA ALA A 84 12.18 1.39 -1.32
C ALA A 84 10.83 1.89 -0.79
N SER A 85 10.11 2.70 -1.58
CA SER A 85 8.84 3.28 -1.16
C SER A 85 7.67 2.40 -1.56
N PHE A 86 6.77 2.18 -0.61
CA PHE A 86 5.61 1.33 -0.81
C PHE A 86 4.43 1.77 0.05
N GLN A 87 3.25 1.28 -0.28
CA GLN A 87 2.03 1.46 0.49
C GLN A 87 1.63 0.15 1.14
N PRO A 88 1.84 -0.02 2.45
CA PRO A 88 1.13 -1.03 3.22
C PRO A 88 -0.24 -0.50 3.59
N TYR A 89 -1.18 -1.39 3.88
CA TYR A 89 -2.49 -1.00 4.36
C TYR A 89 -2.84 -1.77 5.64
N PRO A 90 -3.15 -1.09 6.75
CA PRO A 90 -3.45 -1.74 8.02
C PRO A 90 -4.84 -2.35 8.02
N ALA A 91 -5.12 -3.18 9.04
CA ALA A 91 -6.43 -3.74 9.30
C ALA A 91 -7.00 -4.62 8.16
N HIS A 92 -6.12 -5.22 7.33
CA HIS A 92 -6.52 -6.15 6.28
C HIS A 92 -6.96 -7.51 6.83
N ILE A 93 -8.04 -8.08 6.25
CA ILE A 93 -8.69 -9.29 6.72
C ILE A 93 -8.81 -10.31 5.61
N GLY A 94 -8.32 -11.53 5.84
CA GLY A 94 -8.53 -12.67 4.94
C GLY A 94 -8.01 -12.48 3.52
N PRO A 95 -8.55 -13.19 2.55
CA PRO A 95 -8.22 -13.04 1.15
C PRO A 95 -8.91 -11.83 0.50
N GLY A 96 -8.32 -11.28 -0.56
CA GLY A 96 -8.85 -10.14 -1.30
C GLY A 96 -8.48 -8.79 -0.69
N MET A 97 -9.26 -7.76 -0.98
CA MET A 97 -9.02 -6.36 -0.56
C MET A 97 -9.99 -5.94 0.58
N ARG A 98 -10.18 -6.80 1.58
CA ARG A 98 -11.06 -6.52 2.72
C ARG A 98 -10.24 -5.98 3.91
N SER A 99 -10.76 -4.99 4.60
CA SER A 99 -10.11 -4.41 5.79
C SER A 99 -11.17 -3.88 6.75
N VAL A 100 -10.85 -3.75 8.04
CA VAL A 100 -11.67 -2.95 8.95
C VAL A 100 -11.58 -1.49 8.51
N SER A 101 -12.72 -0.80 8.56
CA SER A 101 -12.79 0.59 8.13
C SER A 101 -11.99 1.52 9.05
N PRO A 102 -11.32 2.56 8.49
CA PRO A 102 -10.59 3.56 9.26
C PRO A 102 -11.43 4.24 10.35
N GLU A 103 -12.73 4.36 10.16
CA GLU A 103 -13.66 4.97 11.10
C GLU A 103 -13.64 4.27 12.48
N VAL A 104 -13.43 2.95 12.51
CA VAL A 104 -13.33 2.18 13.75
C VAL A 104 -12.08 2.61 14.54
N ILE A 105 -10.92 2.66 13.87
CA ILE A 105 -9.67 3.10 14.49
C ILE A 105 -9.74 4.57 14.94
N MET A 106 -10.21 5.44 14.06
CA MET A 106 -10.31 6.88 14.36
C MET A 106 -11.37 7.17 15.44
N GLY A 107 -12.40 6.34 15.53
CA GLY A 107 -13.44 6.40 16.58
C GLY A 107 -12.99 5.89 17.94
N GLY A 108 -11.80 5.30 18.05
CA GLY A 108 -11.27 4.83 19.35
C GLY A 108 -10.81 3.37 19.36
N GLY A 109 -10.95 2.61 18.27
CA GLY A 109 -10.41 1.25 18.19
C GLY A 109 -8.91 1.23 18.46
N ILE A 110 -8.41 0.13 19.02
CA ILE A 110 -6.99 -0.05 19.36
C ILE A 110 -6.42 -1.28 18.68
N MET A 111 -5.10 -1.25 18.46
CA MET A 111 -4.34 -2.39 17.96
C MET A 111 -3.50 -3.02 19.07
N VAL A 112 -3.61 -4.34 19.22
CA VAL A 112 -2.79 -5.09 20.18
C VAL A 112 -2.01 -6.20 19.48
N ASP A 113 -0.86 -6.53 20.05
CA ASP A 113 -0.01 -7.66 19.67
C ASP A 113 -0.55 -8.99 20.26
N PRO A 114 0.10 -10.15 19.99
CA PRO A 114 -0.28 -11.43 20.60
C PRO A 114 -0.19 -11.46 22.13
N GLN A 115 0.55 -10.54 22.76
CA GLN A 115 0.62 -10.37 24.22
C GLN A 115 -0.50 -9.49 24.75
N GLY A 116 -1.48 -9.11 23.92
CA GLY A 116 -2.60 -8.25 24.28
C GLY A 116 -2.22 -6.79 24.55
N LYS A 117 -1.05 -6.36 24.13
CA LYS A 117 -0.49 -5.02 24.41
C LYS A 117 -0.53 -4.12 23.20
N ARG A 118 -0.92 -2.86 23.39
CA ARG A 118 -0.78 -1.84 22.36
C ARG A 118 0.69 -1.56 22.06
N PHE A 119 1.02 -1.37 20.80
CA PHE A 119 2.39 -1.23 20.28
C PHE A 119 2.59 0.01 19.41
N VAL A 120 1.54 0.77 19.09
CA VAL A 120 1.58 1.87 18.13
C VAL A 120 0.55 2.95 18.49
N ASP A 121 0.76 4.17 18.00
CA ASP A 121 -0.29 5.17 17.87
C ASP A 121 -1.14 4.86 16.63
N GLU A 122 -2.34 4.39 16.84
CA GLU A 122 -3.25 3.98 15.76
C GLU A 122 -3.69 5.16 14.88
N THR A 123 -3.59 6.39 15.40
CA THR A 123 -3.94 7.60 14.63
C THR A 123 -2.91 7.93 13.54
N ARG A 124 -1.73 7.32 13.58
CA ARG A 124 -0.73 7.41 12.50
C ARG A 124 -1.10 6.53 11.29
N TYR A 125 -2.37 6.52 10.98
CA TYR A 125 -2.98 5.78 9.85
C TYR A 125 -2.70 6.47 8.51
N PRO A 126 -2.46 5.73 7.39
CA PRO A 126 -2.28 4.27 7.34
C PRO A 126 -0.82 3.83 7.55
N GLY A 127 0.17 4.66 7.22
CA GLY A 127 1.58 4.27 7.12
C GLY A 127 2.18 3.87 8.46
N GLY A 128 2.07 4.73 9.49
CA GLY A 128 2.65 4.47 10.80
C GLY A 128 2.06 3.23 11.48
N LEU A 129 0.73 3.05 11.38
CA LEU A 129 0.05 1.86 11.90
C LEU A 129 0.50 0.60 11.19
N SER A 130 0.56 0.61 9.86
CA SER A 130 1.03 -0.53 9.06
C SER A 130 2.48 -0.89 9.38
N ASN A 131 3.36 0.10 9.51
CA ASN A 131 4.76 -0.13 9.89
C ASN A 131 4.86 -0.80 11.26
N GLY A 132 4.02 -0.39 12.22
CA GLY A 132 3.94 -1.05 13.53
C GLY A 132 3.59 -2.55 13.39
N ILE A 133 2.58 -2.88 12.58
CA ILE A 133 2.18 -4.28 12.34
C ILE A 133 3.31 -5.08 11.65
N LEU A 134 3.99 -4.47 10.67
CA LEU A 134 5.09 -5.12 9.95
C LEU A 134 6.32 -5.44 10.83
N GLN A 135 6.48 -4.75 11.97
CA GLN A 135 7.53 -5.04 12.96
C GLN A 135 7.19 -6.19 13.91
N LEU A 136 5.93 -6.62 13.99
CA LEU A 136 5.54 -7.76 14.81
C LEU A 136 6.04 -9.08 14.21
N PRO A 137 6.33 -10.11 15.04
CA PRO A 137 6.94 -11.37 14.57
C PRO A 137 6.21 -12.01 13.40
N ASP A 138 4.89 -12.10 13.45
CA ASP A 138 4.07 -12.72 12.39
C ASP A 138 3.43 -11.69 11.44
N LYS A 139 3.88 -10.40 11.53
CA LYS A 139 3.31 -9.29 10.76
C LYS A 139 1.79 -9.24 10.85
N GLN A 140 1.27 -9.52 12.04
CA GLN A 140 -0.15 -9.51 12.34
C GLN A 140 -0.44 -8.85 13.69
N ALA A 141 -1.62 -8.27 13.81
CA ALA A 141 -2.13 -7.63 15.02
C ALA A 141 -3.60 -8.00 15.22
N TYR A 142 -4.17 -7.49 16.28
CA TYR A 142 -5.58 -7.67 16.61
C TYR A 142 -6.20 -6.29 16.85
N GLU A 143 -7.22 -5.97 16.09
CA GLU A 143 -8.00 -4.77 16.29
C GLU A 143 -9.10 -5.04 17.30
N ILE A 144 -9.16 -4.23 18.35
CA ILE A 144 -10.13 -4.33 19.45
C ILE A 144 -11.05 -3.12 19.42
N LEU A 145 -12.33 -3.39 19.51
CA LEU A 145 -13.39 -2.38 19.53
C LEU A 145 -14.51 -2.77 20.50
N ASP A 146 -15.37 -1.83 20.80
CA ASP A 146 -16.54 -2.03 21.67
C ASP A 146 -17.87 -1.91 20.91
N GLN A 147 -19.00 -2.03 21.60
CA GLN A 147 -20.33 -1.92 21.00
C GLN A 147 -20.55 -0.58 20.30
N ARG A 148 -20.07 0.53 20.86
CA ARG A 148 -20.19 1.86 20.26
C ARG A 148 -19.52 1.94 18.90
N LEU A 149 -18.30 1.38 18.79
CA LEU A 149 -17.55 1.33 17.54
C LEU A 149 -18.17 0.36 16.51
N TYR A 150 -18.70 -0.76 17.01
CA TYR A 150 -19.45 -1.69 16.17
C TYR A 150 -20.68 -1.00 15.54
N GLU A 151 -21.38 -0.14 16.29
CA GLU A 151 -22.56 0.60 15.82
C GLU A 151 -22.26 1.70 14.81
N LEU A 152 -21.00 2.08 14.60
CA LEU A 152 -20.64 2.98 13.51
C LEU A 152 -20.88 2.35 12.12
N LEU A 153 -20.64 1.04 11.99
CA LEU A 153 -20.70 0.31 10.70
C LEU A 153 -21.32 -1.09 10.90
N PRO A 154 -22.54 -1.21 11.48
CA PRO A 154 -23.06 -2.50 11.93
C PRO A 154 -23.23 -3.51 10.78
N HIS A 155 -23.74 -3.09 9.62
CA HIS A 155 -23.92 -3.99 8.48
C HIS A 155 -22.60 -4.52 7.93
N TYR A 156 -21.59 -3.71 7.91
CA TYR A 156 -20.26 -4.07 7.43
C TYR A 156 -19.53 -5.03 8.40
N LEU A 157 -19.60 -4.75 9.70
CA LEU A 157 -18.97 -5.57 10.73
C LEU A 157 -19.73 -6.87 10.99
N GLU A 158 -21.03 -6.90 10.74
CA GLU A 158 -21.86 -8.12 10.84
C GLU A 158 -21.45 -9.19 9.84
N GLU A 159 -20.99 -8.81 8.65
CA GLU A 159 -20.45 -9.76 7.68
C GLU A 159 -19.24 -10.52 8.27
N PHE A 160 -18.30 -9.82 8.90
CA PHE A 160 -17.15 -10.45 9.53
C PHE A 160 -17.53 -11.29 10.75
N LEU A 161 -18.55 -10.87 11.50
CA LEU A 161 -19.06 -11.62 12.64
C LEU A 161 -19.71 -12.95 12.16
N THR A 162 -20.50 -12.91 11.12
CA THR A 162 -21.17 -14.06 10.52
C THR A 162 -20.17 -15.06 9.93
N GLU A 163 -19.09 -14.55 9.33
CA GLU A 163 -18.00 -15.37 8.80
C GLU A 163 -17.07 -15.94 9.89
N GLY A 164 -17.23 -15.54 11.16
CA GLY A 164 -16.37 -15.98 12.26
C GLY A 164 -14.98 -15.33 12.26
N LEU A 165 -14.79 -14.23 11.55
CA LEU A 165 -13.57 -13.45 11.50
C LEU A 165 -13.52 -12.40 12.61
N LEU A 166 -14.65 -11.74 12.89
CA LEU A 166 -14.84 -10.86 14.04
C LEU A 166 -15.41 -11.68 15.21
N HIS A 167 -14.79 -11.60 16.36
CA HIS A 167 -15.23 -12.27 17.57
C HIS A 167 -15.88 -11.29 18.55
N ARG A 168 -16.91 -11.75 19.28
CA ARG A 168 -17.64 -10.98 20.30
C ARG A 168 -17.55 -11.65 21.66
N ALA A 169 -17.33 -10.88 22.71
CA ALA A 169 -17.31 -11.37 24.11
C ALA A 169 -17.80 -10.31 25.09
N GLN A 170 -18.18 -10.75 26.32
CA GLN A 170 -18.64 -9.84 27.38
C GLN A 170 -17.48 -9.26 28.20
N THR A 171 -16.31 -9.93 28.19
CA THR A 171 -15.12 -9.49 28.91
C THR A 171 -13.91 -9.48 27.95
N PRO A 172 -12.89 -8.65 28.23
CA PRO A 172 -11.62 -8.69 27.48
C PRO A 172 -10.94 -10.07 27.58
N ARG A 173 -11.01 -10.74 28.73
CA ARG A 173 -10.47 -12.09 28.94
C ARG A 173 -11.08 -13.12 28.02
N ASP A 174 -12.42 -13.15 27.92
CA ASP A 174 -13.11 -14.08 27.03
C ASP A 174 -12.82 -13.76 25.56
N LEU A 175 -12.68 -12.47 25.21
CA LEU A 175 -12.30 -12.05 23.87
C LEU A 175 -10.89 -12.53 23.53
N ALA A 176 -9.93 -12.37 24.42
CA ALA A 176 -8.57 -12.86 24.25
C ALA A 176 -8.52 -14.35 24.00
N GLY A 177 -9.31 -15.14 24.75
CA GLY A 177 -9.44 -16.58 24.54
C GLY A 177 -9.94 -16.95 23.14
N LYS A 178 -10.89 -16.18 22.58
CA LYS A 178 -11.39 -16.37 21.20
C LYS A 178 -10.37 -15.97 20.13
N LEU A 179 -9.57 -14.96 20.40
CA LEU A 179 -8.51 -14.47 19.49
C LEU A 179 -7.23 -15.29 19.57
N GLY A 180 -7.04 -16.09 20.65
CA GLY A 180 -5.81 -16.85 20.90
C GLY A 180 -4.63 -15.97 21.32
N ILE A 181 -4.91 -14.89 22.07
CA ILE A 181 -3.91 -13.95 22.60
C ILE A 181 -3.86 -13.97 24.12
N ASP A 182 -2.86 -13.29 24.71
CA ASP A 182 -2.72 -13.23 26.16
C ASP A 182 -3.89 -12.46 26.82
N ALA A 183 -4.56 -13.14 27.74
CA ALA A 183 -5.77 -12.61 28.36
C ALA A 183 -5.49 -11.54 29.43
N GLU A 184 -4.41 -11.71 30.20
CA GLU A 184 -4.02 -10.73 31.21
C GLU A 184 -3.52 -9.45 30.56
N GLY A 185 -2.73 -9.56 29.51
CA GLY A 185 -2.27 -8.42 28.72
C GLY A 185 -3.41 -7.62 28.11
N LEU A 186 -4.44 -8.30 27.55
CA LEU A 186 -5.59 -7.59 26.99
C LEU A 186 -6.45 -6.91 28.08
N GLU A 187 -6.67 -7.56 29.22
CA GLU A 187 -7.38 -6.94 30.36
C GLU A 187 -6.68 -5.67 30.83
N GLN A 188 -5.36 -5.74 31.08
CA GLN A 188 -4.56 -4.59 31.48
C GLN A 188 -4.61 -3.47 30.44
N THR A 189 -4.51 -3.81 29.15
CA THR A 189 -4.58 -2.82 28.07
C THR A 189 -5.92 -2.09 28.02
N VAL A 190 -7.03 -2.81 28.18
CA VAL A 190 -8.37 -2.20 28.21
C VAL A 190 -8.55 -1.35 29.47
N GLU A 191 -8.06 -1.79 30.63
CA GLU A 191 -8.11 -1.03 31.87
C GLU A 191 -7.31 0.28 31.78
N GLU A 192 -6.06 0.22 31.28
CA GLU A 192 -5.22 1.40 31.04
C GLU A 192 -5.89 2.38 30.07
N TYR A 193 -6.42 1.87 28.95
CA TYR A 193 -7.11 2.67 27.95
C TYR A 193 -8.33 3.38 28.56
N ASN A 194 -9.15 2.66 29.32
CA ASN A 194 -10.34 3.19 29.95
C ASN A 194 -10.01 4.23 31.03
N GLY A 195 -8.91 4.04 31.77
CA GLY A 195 -8.45 4.99 32.80
C GLY A 195 -7.98 6.33 32.23
N LEU A 196 -7.57 6.36 30.96
CA LEU A 196 -7.10 7.57 30.26
C LEU A 196 -8.20 8.24 29.43
N ALA A 197 -9.34 7.59 29.25
CA ALA A 197 -10.42 8.09 28.39
C ALA A 197 -10.94 9.45 28.86
N GLY A 198 -10.82 10.46 27.98
CA GLY A 198 -11.23 11.84 28.26
C GLY A 198 -10.34 12.60 29.25
N ALA A 199 -9.29 11.99 29.81
CA ALA A 199 -8.51 12.57 30.93
C ALA A 199 -7.04 12.87 30.58
N GLY A 200 -6.45 12.21 29.59
CA GLY A 200 -5.05 12.40 29.28
C GLY A 200 -4.57 11.66 28.04
N GLN A 201 -3.30 11.86 27.73
CA GLN A 201 -2.64 11.14 26.64
C GLN A 201 -2.02 9.83 27.16
N ASP A 202 -2.10 8.81 26.32
CA ASP A 202 -1.39 7.56 26.55
C ASP A 202 0.11 7.68 26.20
N ARG A 203 0.85 6.57 26.39
CA ARG A 203 2.29 6.51 26.08
C ARG A 203 2.63 6.71 24.60
N PHE A 204 1.65 6.68 23.71
CA PHE A 204 1.80 6.92 22.28
C PHE A 204 1.39 8.34 21.86
N GLY A 205 0.91 9.16 22.82
CA GLY A 205 0.44 10.52 22.55
C GLY A 205 -1.02 10.62 22.15
N ARG A 206 -1.75 9.49 22.08
CA ARG A 206 -3.18 9.45 21.76
C ARG A 206 -4.02 9.73 23.01
N THR A 207 -5.06 10.53 22.87
CA THR A 207 -6.11 10.69 23.88
C THR A 207 -7.28 9.76 23.53
N PRO A 208 -7.53 8.71 24.34
CA PRO A 208 -8.70 7.85 24.13
C PRO A 208 -9.99 8.67 24.21
N PRO A 209 -10.90 8.61 23.22
CA PRO A 209 -12.09 9.47 23.21
C PRO A 209 -13.10 9.09 24.29
N GLU A 210 -13.35 7.80 24.46
CA GLU A 210 -14.28 7.24 25.42
C GLU A 210 -13.78 5.89 25.95
N PRO A 211 -14.18 5.48 27.18
CA PRO A 211 -13.85 4.17 27.70
C PRO A 211 -14.61 3.08 26.91
N PHE A 212 -13.96 1.96 26.70
CA PHE A 212 -14.60 0.77 26.12
C PHE A 212 -15.64 0.18 27.07
N LYS A 213 -16.77 -0.25 26.49
CA LYS A 213 -17.89 -0.90 27.19
C LYS A 213 -18.26 -2.21 26.53
N ALA A 214 -18.62 -3.20 27.37
CA ALA A 214 -19.10 -4.48 26.86
C ALA A 214 -20.37 -4.33 25.97
N PRO A 215 -20.56 -5.20 25.00
CA PRO A 215 -19.65 -6.25 24.58
C PRO A 215 -18.43 -5.73 23.82
N TYR A 216 -17.35 -6.48 23.91
CA TYR A 216 -16.10 -6.24 23.21
C TYR A 216 -16.05 -7.06 21.94
N TYR A 217 -15.38 -6.55 20.92
CA TYR A 217 -15.16 -7.23 19.66
C TYR A 217 -13.67 -7.22 19.31
N GLY A 218 -13.24 -8.23 18.59
CA GLY A 218 -11.85 -8.32 18.15
C GLY A 218 -11.69 -9.11 16.86
N ILE A 219 -10.78 -8.66 16.04
CA ILE A 219 -10.48 -9.26 14.74
C ILE A 219 -8.99 -9.28 14.48
N ARG A 220 -8.49 -10.39 13.93
CA ARG A 220 -7.09 -10.51 13.51
C ARG A 220 -6.89 -9.80 12.17
N VAL A 221 -5.87 -8.97 12.10
CA VAL A 221 -5.54 -8.15 10.93
C VAL A 221 -4.06 -8.28 10.54
N LYS A 222 -3.77 -7.96 9.28
CA LYS A 222 -2.41 -7.89 8.71
C LYS A 222 -2.20 -6.55 8.01
N ALA A 223 -0.96 -6.28 7.61
CA ALA A 223 -0.58 -5.14 6.79
C ALA A 223 0.04 -5.61 5.47
N PRO A 224 -0.77 -6.02 4.47
CA PRO A 224 -0.28 -6.42 3.16
C PRO A 224 0.32 -5.25 2.39
N LEU A 225 1.08 -5.56 1.36
CA LEU A 225 1.55 -4.59 0.37
C LEU A 225 0.41 -4.25 -0.59
N TYR A 226 -0.08 -3.01 -0.59
CA TYR A 226 -1.10 -2.60 -1.56
C TYR A 226 -0.51 -2.17 -2.90
N HIS A 227 0.54 -1.37 -2.90
CA HIS A 227 1.29 -1.07 -4.12
C HIS A 227 2.69 -0.53 -3.82
N THR A 228 3.58 -0.67 -4.80
CA THR A 228 4.90 -0.06 -4.81
C THR A 228 4.80 1.39 -5.31
N GLN A 229 5.67 2.27 -4.82
CA GLN A 229 5.66 3.70 -5.14
C GLN A 229 6.91 4.16 -5.88
N GLY A 230 7.96 3.34 -5.85
CA GLY A 230 9.16 3.55 -6.65
C GLY A 230 8.97 3.10 -8.10
N GLY A 231 9.76 3.65 -8.98
CA GLY A 231 9.72 3.33 -10.39
C GLY A 231 10.74 4.13 -11.20
N LEU A 232 10.49 4.24 -12.50
CA LEU A 232 11.29 5.05 -13.41
C LEU A 232 11.21 6.52 -13.02
N LYS A 233 12.36 7.19 -12.96
CA LYS A 233 12.41 8.63 -12.74
C LYS A 233 11.85 9.36 -13.95
N VAL A 234 10.91 10.28 -13.70
CA VAL A 234 10.28 11.10 -14.74
C VAL A 234 10.33 12.59 -14.38
N ASN A 235 10.22 13.44 -15.40
CA ASN A 235 10.00 14.87 -15.20
C ASN A 235 8.49 15.21 -15.10
N THR A 236 8.17 16.48 -15.02
CA THR A 236 6.78 16.97 -14.92
C THR A 236 5.90 16.66 -16.14
N ASP A 237 6.52 16.37 -17.27
CA ASP A 237 5.84 16.01 -18.52
C ASP A 237 5.73 14.48 -18.70
N GLY A 238 6.11 13.69 -17.67
CA GLY A 238 6.11 12.24 -17.71
C GLY A 238 7.23 11.63 -18.58
N GLN A 239 8.20 12.42 -19.04
CA GLN A 239 9.35 11.90 -19.82
C GLN A 239 10.31 11.15 -18.90
N VAL A 240 10.75 9.98 -19.31
CA VAL A 240 11.70 9.14 -18.56
C VAL A 240 13.11 9.76 -18.62
N LEU A 241 13.76 9.81 -17.45
CA LEU A 241 15.08 10.43 -17.27
C LEU A 241 16.18 9.38 -17.12
N ARG A 242 17.38 9.72 -17.60
CA ARG A 242 18.63 9.02 -17.30
C ARG A 242 19.21 9.46 -15.95
N PRO A 243 20.22 8.76 -15.42
CA PRO A 243 20.90 9.15 -14.17
C PRO A 243 21.52 10.54 -14.19
N ASP A 244 21.94 11.04 -15.32
CA ASP A 244 22.50 12.38 -15.52
C ASP A 244 21.43 13.48 -15.65
N GLY A 245 20.15 13.11 -15.59
CA GLY A 245 19.01 14.00 -15.73
C GLY A 245 18.58 14.28 -17.17
N SER A 246 19.31 13.76 -18.17
CA SER A 246 18.86 13.85 -19.57
C SER A 246 17.62 12.98 -19.83
N ILE A 247 16.79 13.38 -20.79
CA ILE A 247 15.62 12.60 -21.18
C ILE A 247 16.01 11.41 -22.06
N ILE A 248 15.23 10.33 -21.99
CA ILE A 248 15.23 9.29 -23.01
C ILE A 248 14.22 9.72 -24.07
N PRO A 249 14.66 10.11 -25.29
CA PRO A 249 13.75 10.68 -26.27
C PRO A 249 12.62 9.70 -26.62
N ASN A 250 11.39 10.24 -26.71
CA ASN A 250 10.15 9.52 -27.06
C ASN A 250 9.67 8.49 -26.04
N LEU A 251 10.28 8.38 -24.85
CA LEU A 251 9.85 7.48 -23.79
C LEU A 251 9.22 8.25 -22.64
N TYR A 252 8.02 7.83 -22.25
CA TYR A 252 7.22 8.39 -21.15
C TYR A 252 6.78 7.29 -20.19
N ALA A 253 6.47 7.64 -18.97
CA ALA A 253 5.91 6.71 -18.00
C ALA A 253 4.92 7.39 -17.04
N GLY A 254 3.91 6.63 -16.63
CA GLY A 254 2.93 7.09 -15.65
C GLY A 254 2.34 5.92 -14.86
N GLY A 255 1.72 6.22 -13.72
CA GLY A 255 1.22 5.20 -12.82
C GLY A 255 2.33 4.45 -12.08
N GLY A 256 2.10 3.20 -11.72
CA GLY A 256 3.00 2.40 -10.88
C GLY A 256 4.37 2.07 -11.49
N VAL A 257 4.57 2.24 -12.80
CA VAL A 257 5.87 2.08 -13.46
C VAL A 257 6.77 3.30 -13.29
N ALA A 258 6.19 4.47 -13.02
CA ALA A 258 6.91 5.70 -12.72
C ALA A 258 7.00 5.94 -11.21
N THR A 259 7.98 6.73 -10.78
CA THR A 259 8.04 7.23 -9.40
C THR A 259 6.75 7.96 -9.03
N GLY A 260 6.15 7.56 -7.91
CA GLY A 260 4.96 8.18 -7.35
C GLY A 260 5.26 9.50 -6.63
N VAL A 261 4.20 10.23 -6.28
CA VAL A 261 4.27 11.55 -5.65
C VAL A 261 4.47 11.51 -4.12
N SER A 262 4.50 10.31 -3.51
CA SER A 262 4.57 10.14 -2.06
C SER A 262 5.98 10.34 -1.46
N GLY A 263 7.02 10.47 -2.29
CA GLY A 263 8.41 10.56 -1.85
C GLY A 263 8.96 9.23 -1.32
N ALA A 264 10.01 9.30 -0.50
CA ALA A 264 10.69 8.13 0.03
C ALA A 264 9.95 7.51 1.23
N GLY A 265 9.95 6.17 1.32
CA GLY A 265 9.37 5.41 2.44
C GLY A 265 7.85 5.27 2.40
N THR A 266 7.25 5.04 3.57
CA THR A 266 5.81 4.83 3.74
C THR A 266 5.07 6.01 4.36
N GLU A 267 5.79 6.88 5.05
CA GLU A 267 5.24 7.98 5.85
C GLU A 267 4.63 9.10 4.98
N GLY A 268 5.14 9.29 3.76
CA GLY A 268 4.65 10.33 2.83
C GLY A 268 3.39 9.96 2.08
N TYR A 269 2.85 8.76 2.28
CA TYR A 269 1.65 8.34 1.57
C TYR A 269 0.42 9.12 2.01
N LEU A 270 -0.32 9.60 1.01
CA LEU A 270 -1.66 10.15 1.18
C LEU A 270 -2.67 9.31 0.38
N PRO A 271 -3.86 9.05 0.92
CA PRO A 271 -4.93 8.39 0.18
C PRO A 271 -5.19 9.04 -1.18
N GLY A 272 -5.23 8.22 -2.23
CA GLY A 272 -5.40 8.71 -3.61
C GLY A 272 -4.10 8.96 -4.39
N ASN A 273 -2.94 8.96 -3.76
CA ASN A 273 -1.64 9.19 -4.44
C ASN A 273 -1.41 8.28 -5.65
N GLY A 274 -1.74 6.98 -5.53
CA GLY A 274 -1.60 6.04 -6.65
C GLY A 274 -2.49 6.40 -7.84
N GLN A 275 -3.72 6.83 -7.59
CA GLN A 275 -4.64 7.27 -8.63
C GLN A 275 -4.19 8.61 -9.23
N LEU A 276 -3.72 9.54 -8.42
CA LEU A 276 -3.18 10.82 -8.87
C LEU A 276 -1.97 10.60 -9.81
N ALA A 277 -1.02 9.76 -9.42
CA ALA A 277 0.13 9.43 -10.26
C ALA A 277 -0.29 8.76 -11.58
N SER A 278 -1.28 7.86 -11.55
CA SER A 278 -1.77 7.18 -12.74
C SER A 278 -2.47 8.13 -13.72
N LEU A 279 -3.42 8.92 -13.24
CA LEU A 279 -4.22 9.82 -14.07
C LEU A 279 -3.43 11.07 -14.44
N GLY A 280 -2.77 11.71 -13.47
CA GLY A 280 -2.06 12.96 -13.67
C GLY A 280 -0.83 12.79 -14.56
N LEU A 281 0.08 11.88 -14.26
CA LEU A 281 1.25 11.65 -15.11
C LEU A 281 0.84 11.08 -16.47
N GLY A 282 -0.18 10.22 -16.52
CA GLY A 282 -0.70 9.69 -17.79
C GLY A 282 -1.23 10.80 -18.70
N MET A 283 -1.96 11.77 -18.15
CA MET A 283 -2.47 12.93 -18.90
C MET A 283 -1.33 13.84 -19.37
N LEU A 284 -0.42 14.24 -18.46
CA LEU A 284 0.72 15.09 -18.80
C LEU A 284 1.62 14.46 -19.86
N ALA A 285 1.91 13.17 -19.74
CA ALA A 285 2.67 12.42 -20.74
C ALA A 285 1.98 12.42 -22.12
N ALA A 286 0.66 12.22 -22.14
CA ALA A 286 -0.10 12.21 -23.39
C ALA A 286 -0.15 13.61 -24.04
N GLU A 287 -0.38 14.67 -23.27
CA GLU A 287 -0.41 16.05 -23.76
C GLU A 287 0.94 16.47 -24.35
N HIS A 288 2.03 16.22 -23.62
CA HIS A 288 3.37 16.54 -24.09
C HIS A 288 3.75 15.70 -25.32
N ALA A 289 3.45 14.39 -25.32
CA ALA A 289 3.71 13.52 -26.45
C ALA A 289 2.96 14.00 -27.71
N ALA A 290 1.68 14.37 -27.59
CA ALA A 290 0.88 14.87 -28.69
C ALA A 290 1.41 16.21 -29.22
N ALA A 291 1.72 17.18 -28.35
CA ALA A 291 2.29 18.46 -28.74
C ALA A 291 3.61 18.30 -29.51
N SER A 292 4.48 17.39 -29.08
CA SER A 292 5.77 17.13 -29.72
C SER A 292 5.69 16.38 -31.06
N LEU A 293 4.50 15.92 -31.47
CA LEU A 293 4.27 15.34 -32.82
C LEU A 293 3.82 16.39 -33.84
N MET A 294 3.45 17.60 -33.38
CA MET A 294 2.97 18.70 -34.22
C MET A 294 4.09 19.69 -34.60
N THR A 295 5.23 19.58 -33.93
CA THR A 295 6.45 20.39 -34.20
C THR A 295 7.43 19.61 -35.05
#